data_47ae972b730ee2184c0c7f663e0b5607
#
_entry.id   47ae972b730ee2184c0c7f663e0b5607
#
_cell.length_a   1.000
_cell.length_b   1.000
_cell.length_c   1.000
_cell.angle_alpha   90.00
_cell.angle_beta   90.00
_cell.angle_gamma   90.00
#
_symmetry.space_group_name_H-M   'P 1'
#
loop_
_entity.id
_entity.type
_entity.pdbx_description
1 polymer ?
#
loop_
_entity_poly.entity_id
_entity_poly.type
_entity_poly.pdbx_seq_one_letter_code
_entity_poly.pdbx_strand_id
1 'polypeptide(L)'
;KGKNFYDMLMVKDGNKEIIFAKDYIASLKVHRFAYDNIVRHLTEDNESSSTISPSLGLVESFDYLDGSKGTLKYKDQNNNYIVYDKASDIFKGKDARLYGTVVYPGTTFRGTPVEIQAGVAIWRDGHYELSVNPQLGSNYDDGGVWTGLDGPKDNTPDVSNTGFYIRKFVSEGAGASA
;
A
#
# COMPACT_ATOMS: atom_id res chain seq x y z
N LYS A 1 -13.39 -10.59 -1.92
CA LYS A 1 -13.95 -9.60 -2.88
C LYS A 1 -12.84 -8.73 -3.50
N GLY A 2 -11.95 -8.13 -2.70
CA GLY A 2 -10.87 -7.28 -3.23
C GLY A 2 -9.89 -8.02 -4.13
N LYS A 3 -9.51 -9.25 -3.78
CA LYS A 3 -8.70 -10.11 -4.65
C LYS A 3 -9.40 -10.38 -5.99
N ASN A 4 -10.69 -10.63 -6.00
CA ASN A 4 -11.42 -10.87 -7.25
C ASN A 4 -11.37 -9.65 -8.19
N PHE A 5 -11.43 -8.43 -7.65
CA PHE A 5 -11.26 -7.21 -8.44
C PHE A 5 -9.84 -7.09 -9.00
N TYR A 6 -8.82 -7.39 -8.19
CA TYR A 6 -7.44 -7.44 -8.66
C TYR A 6 -7.25 -8.49 -9.77
N ASP A 7 -7.71 -9.73 -9.54
CA ASP A 7 -7.61 -10.82 -10.50
C ASP A 7 -8.29 -10.47 -11.83
N MET A 8 -9.45 -9.82 -11.79
CA MET A 8 -10.14 -9.32 -12.99
C MET A 8 -9.27 -8.39 -13.82
N LEU A 9 -8.48 -7.53 -13.19
CA LEU A 9 -7.58 -6.60 -13.88
C LEU A 9 -6.35 -7.29 -14.50
N MET A 10 -5.97 -8.45 -13.97
CA MET A 10 -4.75 -9.16 -14.37
C MET A 10 -5.01 -10.31 -15.37
N VAL A 11 -6.24 -10.80 -15.46
CA VAL A 11 -6.61 -11.87 -16.39
C VAL A 11 -6.88 -11.29 -17.77
N LYS A 12 -6.17 -11.76 -18.78
CA LYS A 12 -6.35 -11.35 -20.19
C LYS A 12 -7.43 -12.20 -20.89
N ASP A 13 -7.25 -13.52 -20.85
CA ASP A 13 -8.10 -14.43 -21.59
C ASP A 13 -9.42 -14.69 -20.89
N GLY A 14 -10.51 -14.59 -21.62
CA GLY A 14 -11.85 -14.81 -21.10
C GLY A 14 -12.38 -13.72 -20.15
N ASN A 15 -11.70 -12.59 -20.04
CA ASN A 15 -12.16 -11.47 -19.24
C ASN A 15 -13.33 -10.76 -19.89
N LYS A 16 -14.52 -10.87 -19.29
CA LYS A 16 -15.77 -10.29 -19.80
C LYS A 16 -15.96 -8.81 -19.49
N GLU A 17 -15.12 -8.25 -18.63
CA GLU A 17 -15.19 -6.83 -18.21
C GLU A 17 -14.32 -5.92 -19.09
N ILE A 18 -13.36 -6.48 -19.83
CA ILE A 18 -12.49 -5.71 -20.71
C ILE A 18 -13.16 -5.51 -22.07
N ILE A 19 -13.50 -4.27 -22.38
CA ILE A 19 -14.07 -3.87 -23.67
C ILE A 19 -12.96 -3.57 -24.68
N PHE A 20 -11.87 -2.99 -24.22
CA PHE A 20 -10.71 -2.64 -25.05
C PHE A 20 -9.41 -2.82 -24.26
N ALA A 21 -8.45 -3.52 -24.85
CA ALA A 21 -7.11 -3.69 -24.30
C ALA A 21 -6.07 -3.50 -25.38
N LYS A 22 -4.94 -2.90 -25.00
CA LYS A 22 -3.72 -2.88 -25.82
C LYS A 22 -2.69 -3.79 -25.17
N ASP A 23 -2.42 -4.91 -25.82
CA ASP A 23 -1.47 -5.87 -25.33
C ASP A 23 -0.03 -5.43 -25.58
N TYR A 24 0.80 -5.83 -24.61
CA TYR A 24 2.24 -5.83 -24.72
C TYR A 24 2.71 -7.28 -24.88
N ILE A 25 3.69 -7.49 -25.76
CA ILE A 25 4.22 -8.80 -26.10
C ILE A 25 5.68 -8.86 -25.68
N ALA A 26 6.01 -9.81 -24.83
CA ALA A 26 7.39 -10.02 -24.39
C ALA A 26 8.35 -10.06 -25.58
N SER A 27 9.50 -9.41 -25.47
CA SER A 27 10.55 -9.28 -26.48
C SER A 27 10.22 -8.44 -27.71
N LEU A 28 8.96 -8.04 -27.92
CA LEU A 28 8.56 -7.16 -29.04
C LEU A 28 8.18 -5.76 -28.56
N LYS A 29 7.34 -5.67 -27.57
CA LYS A 29 6.92 -4.42 -26.96
C LYS A 29 6.61 -4.63 -25.49
N VAL A 30 7.48 -4.12 -24.65
CA VAL A 30 7.39 -4.24 -23.20
C VAL A 30 7.23 -2.87 -22.55
N HIS A 31 6.87 -2.85 -21.28
CA HIS A 31 6.89 -1.67 -20.43
C HIS A 31 7.49 -2.02 -19.06
N ARG A 32 7.97 -1.01 -18.36
CA ARG A 32 8.62 -1.17 -17.05
C ARG A 32 7.66 -0.92 -15.88
N PHE A 33 6.34 -0.86 -16.10
CA PHE A 33 5.39 -0.42 -15.08
C PHE A 33 5.50 -1.21 -13.78
N ALA A 34 5.57 -2.54 -13.85
CA ALA A 34 5.68 -3.37 -12.65
C ALA A 34 7.05 -3.17 -11.95
N TYR A 35 8.14 -3.10 -12.72
CA TYR A 35 9.46 -2.84 -12.20
C TYR A 35 9.55 -1.48 -11.49
N ASP A 36 9.02 -0.43 -12.11
CA ASP A 36 9.08 0.94 -11.58
C ASP A 36 8.12 1.19 -10.39
N ASN A 37 7.18 0.27 -10.12
CA ASN A 37 6.11 0.49 -9.13
C ASN A 37 5.94 -0.63 -8.11
N ILE A 38 6.83 -1.60 -8.08
CA ILE A 38 6.80 -2.66 -7.06
C ILE A 38 7.07 -2.07 -5.66
N VAL A 39 6.59 -2.72 -4.60
CA VAL A 39 6.92 -2.32 -3.22
C VAL A 39 8.42 -2.47 -2.99
N ARG A 40 8.99 -1.57 -2.19
CA ARG A 40 10.43 -1.39 -2.07
C ARG A 40 11.19 -2.67 -1.71
N HIS A 41 10.79 -3.41 -0.70
CA HIS A 41 11.53 -4.60 -0.25
C HIS A 41 11.52 -5.76 -1.26
N LEU A 42 10.74 -5.64 -2.34
CA LEU A 42 10.67 -6.62 -3.44
C LEU A 42 11.39 -6.14 -4.71
N THR A 43 12.06 -4.98 -4.68
CA THR A 43 12.88 -4.52 -5.80
C THR A 43 14.09 -5.42 -5.97
N GLU A 44 14.52 -5.63 -7.21
CA GLU A 44 15.69 -6.47 -7.52
C GLU A 44 17.01 -5.71 -7.32
N ASP A 45 17.00 -4.40 -7.52
CA ASP A 45 18.20 -3.56 -7.59
C ASP A 45 18.22 -2.38 -6.58
N ASN A 46 17.20 -2.21 -5.79
CA ASN A 46 16.98 -1.06 -4.88
C ASN A 46 16.98 0.32 -5.58
N GLU A 47 16.86 0.37 -6.91
CA GLU A 47 16.91 1.61 -7.68
C GLU A 47 15.54 2.05 -8.21
N SER A 48 14.57 1.14 -8.28
CA SER A 48 13.27 1.41 -8.90
C SER A 48 12.13 0.88 -8.07
N SER A 49 11.38 1.78 -7.49
CA SER A 49 10.15 1.47 -6.75
C SER A 49 9.28 2.72 -6.67
N SER A 50 7.97 2.51 -6.55
CA SER A 50 7.03 3.56 -6.17
C SER A 50 7.11 4.85 -7.01
N THR A 51 7.45 4.73 -8.30
CA THR A 51 7.44 5.89 -9.23
C THR A 51 6.07 6.56 -9.26
N ILE A 52 5.00 5.76 -9.11
CA ILE A 52 3.64 6.25 -8.91
C ILE A 52 3.20 5.90 -7.50
N SER A 53 3.00 6.91 -6.67
CA SER A 53 2.49 6.76 -5.31
C SER A 53 1.03 7.18 -5.25
N PRO A 54 0.10 6.27 -4.88
CA PRO A 54 -1.29 6.63 -4.65
C PRO A 54 -1.43 7.71 -3.58
N SER A 55 -2.22 8.73 -3.82
CA SER A 55 -2.49 9.77 -2.83
C SER A 55 -3.49 9.32 -1.77
N LEU A 56 -3.48 9.97 -0.59
CA LEU A 56 -4.52 9.80 0.42
C LEU A 56 -5.91 10.08 -0.16
N GLY A 57 -6.05 11.11 -1.00
CA GLY A 57 -7.31 11.43 -1.66
C GLY A 57 -7.85 10.30 -2.53
N LEU A 58 -6.98 9.55 -3.22
CA LEU A 58 -7.40 8.34 -3.93
C LEU A 58 -7.89 7.26 -2.96
N VAL A 59 -7.19 7.02 -1.86
CA VAL A 59 -7.61 6.05 -0.83
C VAL A 59 -8.95 6.43 -0.22
N GLU A 60 -9.17 7.69 0.05
CA GLU A 60 -10.41 8.22 0.62
C GLU A 60 -11.57 8.31 -0.40
N SER A 61 -11.28 8.22 -1.70
CA SER A 61 -12.33 8.13 -2.74
C SER A 61 -13.09 6.80 -2.74
N PHE A 62 -12.55 5.78 -2.08
CA PHE A 62 -13.24 4.52 -1.85
C PHE A 62 -14.12 4.63 -0.61
N ASP A 63 -15.43 4.73 -0.78
CA ASP A 63 -16.41 4.80 0.31
C ASP A 63 -16.45 3.50 1.14
N TYR A 64 -17.02 3.56 2.33
CA TYR A 64 -17.25 2.37 3.15
C TYR A 64 -18.50 1.61 2.67
N LEU A 65 -18.53 0.31 2.93
CA LEU A 65 -19.64 -0.58 2.54
C LEU A 65 -20.96 -0.26 3.27
N ASP A 66 -20.90 0.49 4.35
CA ASP A 66 -22.06 1.01 5.07
C ASP A 66 -22.65 2.28 4.44
N GLY A 67 -22.08 2.76 3.34
CA GLY A 67 -22.48 3.98 2.63
C GLY A 67 -21.86 5.26 3.20
N SER A 68 -21.07 5.19 4.25
CA SER A 68 -20.34 6.36 4.76
C SER A 68 -19.19 6.74 3.84
N LYS A 69 -18.84 8.03 3.86
CA LYS A 69 -17.73 8.58 3.06
C LYS A 69 -16.40 7.92 3.38
N GLY A 70 -15.56 7.81 2.37
CA GLY A 70 -14.29 7.09 2.44
C GLY A 70 -13.18 7.77 3.23
N THR A 71 -13.39 8.92 3.85
CA THR A 71 -12.43 9.57 4.75
C THR A 71 -12.00 8.63 5.87
N LEU A 72 -10.70 8.51 6.10
CA LEU A 72 -10.16 7.62 7.13
C LEU A 72 -10.58 8.07 8.53
N LYS A 73 -11.10 7.13 9.32
CA LYS A 73 -11.63 7.38 10.66
C LYS A 73 -10.50 7.31 11.70
N TYR A 74 -9.65 8.33 11.77
CA TYR A 74 -8.55 8.40 12.74
C TYR A 74 -8.91 9.13 14.04
N LYS A 75 -10.09 9.77 14.10
CA LYS A 75 -10.64 10.42 15.30
C LYS A 75 -12.09 10.05 15.50
N ASP A 76 -12.49 9.98 16.76
CA ASP A 76 -13.88 9.78 17.18
C ASP A 76 -14.69 11.11 17.18
N GLN A 77 -15.97 11.03 17.57
CA GLN A 77 -16.86 12.20 17.63
C GLN A 77 -16.44 13.25 18.67
N ASN A 78 -15.61 12.86 19.64
CA ASN A 78 -15.07 13.74 20.69
C ASN A 78 -13.69 14.29 20.32
N ASN A 79 -13.24 14.11 19.06
CA ASN A 79 -11.94 14.51 18.57
C ASN A 79 -10.74 13.77 19.20
N ASN A 80 -10.96 12.63 19.87
CA ASN A 80 -9.89 11.77 20.36
C ASN A 80 -9.38 10.86 19.25
N TYR A 81 -8.08 10.54 19.27
CA TYR A 81 -7.53 9.57 18.34
C TYR A 81 -8.10 8.17 18.60
N ILE A 82 -8.49 7.49 17.51
CA ILE A 82 -8.91 6.08 17.56
C ILE A 82 -7.65 5.22 17.52
N VAL A 83 -7.52 4.33 18.50
CA VAL A 83 -6.44 3.34 18.55
C VAL A 83 -6.91 2.07 17.84
N TYR A 84 -6.12 1.60 16.88
CA TYR A 84 -6.38 0.37 16.12
C TYR A 84 -5.37 -0.70 16.52
N ASP A 85 -5.81 -1.96 16.64
CA ASP A 85 -4.93 -3.09 16.97
C ASP A 85 -3.96 -3.43 15.82
N LYS A 86 -4.39 -3.20 14.59
CA LYS A 86 -3.59 -3.48 13.37
C LYS A 86 -3.62 -2.30 12.43
N ALA A 87 -2.51 -2.07 11.74
CA ALA A 87 -2.38 -1.00 10.75
C ALA A 87 -3.45 -1.08 9.62
N SER A 88 -3.95 -2.27 9.31
CA SER A 88 -5.01 -2.48 8.32
C SER A 88 -6.41 -2.12 8.81
N ASP A 89 -6.65 -2.00 10.12
CA ASP A 89 -8.01 -1.88 10.67
C ASP A 89 -8.68 -0.55 10.31
N ILE A 90 -7.91 0.52 10.14
CA ILE A 90 -8.42 1.81 9.69
C ILE A 90 -9.06 1.74 8.28
N PHE A 91 -8.68 0.74 7.47
CA PHE A 91 -9.22 0.51 6.11
C PHE A 91 -10.36 -0.50 6.10
N LYS A 92 -10.69 -1.10 7.25
CA LYS A 92 -11.71 -2.14 7.37
C LYS A 92 -13.09 -1.61 6.98
N GLY A 93 -13.80 -2.39 6.19
CA GLY A 93 -15.13 -2.02 5.71
C GLY A 93 -15.16 -1.08 4.51
N LYS A 94 -14.03 -0.67 3.96
CA LYS A 94 -13.96 0.08 2.71
C LYS A 94 -14.35 -0.78 1.50
N ASP A 95 -14.72 -0.13 0.41
CA ASP A 95 -14.98 -0.78 -0.88
C ASP A 95 -13.83 -1.71 -1.24
N ALA A 96 -14.17 -2.93 -1.64
CA ALA A 96 -13.20 -3.98 -1.95
C ALA A 96 -12.24 -3.62 -3.11
N ARG A 97 -12.61 -2.66 -3.96
CA ARG A 97 -11.76 -2.15 -5.04
C ARG A 97 -10.51 -1.45 -4.52
N LEU A 98 -10.55 -0.89 -3.30
CA LEU A 98 -9.37 -0.34 -2.65
C LEU A 98 -8.23 -1.37 -2.60
N TYR A 99 -8.52 -2.59 -2.12
CA TYR A 99 -7.53 -3.66 -2.05
C TYR A 99 -6.89 -3.99 -3.41
N GLY A 100 -7.69 -4.05 -4.47
CA GLY A 100 -7.18 -4.35 -5.82
C GLY A 100 -6.46 -3.18 -6.50
N THR A 101 -6.55 -1.98 -5.93
CA THR A 101 -5.95 -0.76 -6.50
C THR A 101 -4.69 -0.34 -5.75
N VAL A 102 -4.69 -0.46 -4.42
CA VAL A 102 -3.67 0.12 -3.54
C VAL A 102 -3.13 -0.93 -2.57
N VAL A 103 -1.82 -0.94 -2.39
CA VAL A 103 -1.16 -1.58 -1.26
C VAL A 103 -1.09 -0.54 -0.13
N TYR A 104 -1.72 -0.86 0.99
CA TYR A 104 -1.81 0.03 2.15
C TYR A 104 -1.26 -0.67 3.41
N PRO A 105 -0.95 0.07 4.48
CA PRO A 105 -0.37 -0.50 5.70
C PRO A 105 -1.12 -1.74 6.21
N GLY A 106 -0.37 -2.77 6.55
CA GLY A 106 -0.91 -4.03 7.09
C GLY A 106 -1.47 -5.00 6.05
N THR A 107 -1.28 -4.73 4.74
CA THR A 107 -1.60 -5.69 3.67
C THR A 107 -0.38 -6.52 3.29
N THR A 108 -0.61 -7.60 2.55
CA THR A 108 0.45 -8.40 1.92
C THR A 108 0.53 -8.09 0.42
N PHE A 109 1.72 -8.23 -0.12
CA PHE A 109 1.97 -8.20 -1.55
C PHE A 109 2.95 -9.32 -1.92
N ARG A 110 2.65 -10.12 -2.93
CA ARG A 110 3.39 -11.35 -3.29
C ARG A 110 3.61 -12.30 -2.11
N GLY A 111 2.61 -12.39 -1.21
CA GLY A 111 2.69 -13.24 -0.02
C GLY A 111 3.53 -12.68 1.13
N THR A 112 4.16 -11.52 0.98
CA THR A 112 4.98 -10.88 1.99
C THR A 112 4.23 -9.71 2.63
N PRO A 113 4.27 -9.55 3.96
CA PRO A 113 3.74 -8.36 4.64
C PRO A 113 4.42 -7.09 4.13
N VAL A 114 3.66 -6.02 3.93
CA VAL A 114 4.17 -4.70 3.52
C VAL A 114 4.15 -3.78 4.73
N GLU A 115 5.32 -3.35 5.14
CA GLU A 115 5.54 -2.54 6.34
C GLU A 115 5.79 -1.08 5.97
N ILE A 116 4.71 -0.29 5.87
CA ILE A 116 4.76 1.13 5.43
C ILE A 116 4.78 2.09 6.63
N GLN A 117 5.10 1.63 7.82
CA GLN A 117 5.11 2.46 9.02
C GLN A 117 6.23 3.51 8.97
N ALA A 118 5.94 4.73 9.42
CA ALA A 118 6.88 5.86 9.44
C ALA A 118 6.89 6.54 10.81
N GLY A 119 7.25 5.80 11.84
CA GLY A 119 7.25 6.27 13.21
C GLY A 119 6.16 5.64 14.06
N VAL A 120 6.18 5.96 15.33
CA VAL A 120 5.24 5.48 16.35
C VAL A 120 4.74 6.63 17.19
N ALA A 121 3.50 6.54 17.65
CA ALA A 121 2.97 7.43 18.68
C ALA A 121 3.00 6.70 20.02
N ILE A 122 3.89 7.12 20.91
CA ILE A 122 4.10 6.52 22.23
C ILE A 122 3.29 7.32 23.25
N TRP A 123 2.48 6.64 24.07
CA TRP A 123 1.77 7.27 25.17
C TRP A 123 2.72 7.57 26.32
N ARG A 124 2.87 8.86 26.66
CA ARG A 124 3.68 9.33 27.80
C ARG A 124 2.97 10.50 28.48
N ASP A 125 2.97 10.52 29.80
CA ASP A 125 2.50 11.63 30.63
C ASP A 125 1.12 12.18 30.20
N GLY A 126 0.19 11.30 29.83
CA GLY A 126 -1.17 11.67 29.48
C GLY A 126 -1.40 12.15 28.04
N HIS A 127 -0.43 12.03 27.15
CA HIS A 127 -0.53 12.38 25.75
C HIS A 127 0.31 11.46 24.83
N TYR A 128 0.04 11.51 23.52
CA TYR A 128 0.84 10.80 22.52
C TYR A 128 1.99 11.68 22.04
N GLU A 129 3.20 11.14 22.11
CA GLU A 129 4.41 11.72 21.52
C GLU A 129 4.75 10.96 20.24
N LEU A 130 4.86 11.68 19.12
CA LEU A 130 5.33 11.09 17.87
C LEU A 130 6.85 10.91 17.92
N SER A 131 7.30 9.67 17.72
CA SER A 131 8.71 9.33 17.58
C SER A 131 8.95 8.77 16.19
N VAL A 132 9.98 9.25 15.52
CA VAL A 132 10.35 8.83 14.17
C VAL A 132 11.82 8.39 14.14
N ASN A 133 12.11 7.36 13.36
CA ASN A 133 13.46 6.91 13.06
C ASN A 133 13.58 6.70 11.56
N PRO A 134 14.47 7.40 10.85
CA PRO A 134 14.60 7.30 9.40
C PRO A 134 15.21 5.98 8.92
N GLN A 135 15.74 5.16 9.84
CA GLN A 135 16.33 3.88 9.45
C GLN A 135 15.27 2.83 9.20
N LEU A 136 15.19 2.34 7.96
CA LEU A 136 14.26 1.28 7.57
C LEU A 136 14.50 -0.01 8.36
N GLY A 137 13.42 -0.69 8.75
CA GLY A 137 13.46 -1.90 9.55
C GLY A 137 13.88 -1.68 11.00
N SER A 138 13.89 -0.42 11.48
CA SER A 138 14.21 -0.14 12.88
C SER A 138 13.08 -0.53 13.82
N ASN A 139 13.44 -0.94 15.04
CA ASN A 139 12.51 -1.29 16.11
C ASN A 139 12.69 -0.36 17.30
N TYR A 140 11.66 -0.24 18.14
CA TYR A 140 11.75 0.43 19.43
C TYR A 140 11.81 -0.61 20.58
N ASP A 141 12.02 -0.19 21.81
CA ASP A 141 12.45 -1.00 22.96
C ASP A 141 11.71 -2.31 23.21
N ASP A 142 10.45 -2.41 22.89
CA ASP A 142 9.65 -3.64 23.05
C ASP A 142 9.65 -4.55 21.80
N GLY A 143 10.49 -4.25 20.82
CA GLY A 143 10.58 -4.99 19.56
C GLY A 143 9.51 -4.65 18.53
N GLY A 144 8.68 -3.63 18.78
CA GLY A 144 7.74 -3.10 17.79
C GLY A 144 8.46 -2.39 16.64
N VAL A 145 7.83 -2.40 15.47
CA VAL A 145 8.37 -1.73 14.29
C VAL A 145 8.30 -0.22 14.47
N TRP A 146 9.44 0.46 14.35
CA TRP A 146 9.51 1.91 14.35
C TRP A 146 9.31 2.50 12.95
N THR A 147 10.12 2.03 12.00
CA THR A 147 9.99 2.37 10.58
C THR A 147 10.05 1.08 9.79
N GLY A 148 9.01 0.81 9.02
CA GLY A 148 8.90 -0.40 8.22
C GLY A 148 9.88 -0.43 7.06
N LEU A 149 10.14 -1.61 6.51
CA LEU A 149 11.02 -1.81 5.35
C LEU A 149 10.53 -1.07 4.10
N ASP A 150 9.23 -0.83 3.99
CA ASP A 150 8.57 -0.09 2.91
C ASP A 150 8.12 1.31 3.35
N GLY A 151 8.52 1.73 4.54
CA GLY A 151 8.21 3.04 5.08
C GLY A 151 8.98 4.16 4.41
N PRO A 152 8.52 5.41 4.57
CA PRO A 152 9.22 6.56 4.04
C PRO A 152 10.60 6.69 4.69
N LYS A 153 11.58 7.05 3.88
CA LYS A 153 12.94 7.33 4.28
C LYS A 153 13.44 8.56 3.56
N ASP A 154 14.03 9.48 4.30
CA ASP A 154 14.60 10.69 3.75
C ASP A 154 15.62 10.39 2.64
N ASN A 155 15.53 11.13 1.54
CA ASN A 155 16.43 11.05 0.39
C ASN A 155 16.52 9.68 -0.29
N THR A 156 15.45 8.91 -0.23
CA THR A 156 15.37 7.61 -0.92
C THR A 156 14.29 7.68 -2.01
N PRO A 157 14.65 7.51 -3.30
CA PRO A 157 13.68 7.55 -4.40
C PRO A 157 12.83 6.27 -4.52
N ASP A 158 13.18 5.23 -3.80
CA ASP A 158 12.64 3.88 -3.92
C ASP A 158 11.58 3.53 -2.85
N VAL A 159 11.06 4.51 -2.14
CA VAL A 159 9.93 4.33 -1.21
C VAL A 159 8.77 5.27 -1.54
N SER A 160 7.57 4.84 -1.18
CA SER A 160 6.40 5.69 -1.34
C SER A 160 6.43 6.90 -0.40
N ASN A 161 6.34 8.08 -0.97
CA ASN A 161 6.23 9.34 -0.19
C ASN A 161 4.84 9.57 0.41
N THR A 162 3.85 8.76 0.04
CA THR A 162 2.47 8.90 0.49
C THR A 162 2.05 7.86 1.52
N GLY A 163 2.89 6.85 1.78
CA GLY A 163 2.54 5.69 2.61
C GLY A 163 1.66 4.66 1.90
N PHE A 164 1.53 4.73 0.58
CA PHE A 164 0.76 3.80 -0.24
C PHE A 164 1.55 3.40 -1.48
N TYR A 165 1.41 2.13 -1.90
CA TYR A 165 1.95 1.66 -3.17
C TYR A 165 0.81 1.27 -4.11
N ILE A 166 1.08 1.30 -5.42
CA ILE A 166 0.10 0.85 -6.40
C ILE A 166 0.07 -0.68 -6.45
N ARG A 167 -1.14 -1.25 -6.45
CA ARG A 167 -1.36 -2.69 -6.67
C ARG A 167 -1.88 -2.94 -8.08
N LYS A 168 -2.73 -2.04 -8.56
CA LYS A 168 -3.38 -2.16 -9.86
C LYS A 168 -2.34 -2.28 -10.98
N PHE A 169 -2.45 -3.34 -11.79
CA PHE A 169 -1.55 -3.68 -12.90
C PHE A 169 -0.12 -4.06 -12.49
N VAL A 170 0.16 -4.24 -11.20
CA VAL A 170 1.43 -4.81 -10.73
C VAL A 170 1.18 -6.27 -10.37
N SER A 171 1.85 -7.20 -11.06
CA SER A 171 1.60 -8.64 -10.87
C SER A 171 2.09 -9.15 -9.51
N GLU A 172 1.25 -9.96 -8.86
CA GLU A 172 1.62 -10.70 -7.64
C GLU A 172 2.17 -12.11 -7.95
N GLY A 173 2.16 -12.54 -9.22
CA GLY A 173 2.69 -13.83 -9.62
C GLY A 173 4.22 -13.89 -9.60
N ALA A 174 4.79 -15.02 -9.21
CA ALA A 174 6.22 -15.29 -9.39
C ALA A 174 6.56 -15.27 -10.89
N GLY A 175 7.59 -14.52 -11.27
CA GLY A 175 8.03 -14.43 -12.68
C GLY A 175 7.35 -13.33 -13.48
N ALA A 176 6.70 -12.39 -12.86
CA ALA A 176 6.19 -11.18 -13.52
C ALA A 176 7.29 -10.10 -13.75
N SER A 177 8.52 -10.50 -13.97
CA SER A 177 9.46 -9.67 -14.73
C SER A 177 8.92 -9.62 -16.16
N ALA A 178 8.50 -8.44 -16.55
CA ALA A 178 7.87 -8.10 -17.82
C ALA A 178 8.62 -8.57 -19.04
#